data_28ab2a18326848025a8811bfc34da3fe
#
_entry.id   28ab2a18326848025a8811bfc34da3fe
#
_cell.length_a   1.000
_cell.length_b   1.000
_cell.length_c   1.000
_cell.angle_alpha   90.00
_cell.angle_beta   90.00
_cell.angle_gamma   90.00
#
_symmetry.space_group_name_H-M   'P 1'
#
loop_
_entity.id
_entity.type
_entity.pdbx_description
1 polymer ?
#
loop_
_entity_poly.entity_id
_entity_poly.type
_entity_poly.pdbx_seq_one_letter_code
_entity_poly.pdbx_strand_id
1 'polypeptide(L)'
;MTIVGLVGIAAGCTALAMVPVAFGLAGYLAPIVVLTVGYALFQAANNTAIMADVGPDQRGVVSGMLNLSRNLGFVTGASVLGAIFALASSAGDIGAAGPAAFGAGMRITFAVAAGLIVLALAIAFVNETRSVRMGHSADN
;
A
#
# COMPACT_ATOMS: atom_id res chain seq x y z
N MET A 1 14.60 -5.05 3.52
CA MET A 1 13.33 -5.75 3.80
C MET A 1 12.10 -4.88 3.52
N THR A 2 12.08 -3.60 3.92
CA THR A 2 10.97 -2.66 3.66
C THR A 2 10.64 -2.53 2.18
N ILE A 3 11.66 -2.37 1.31
CA ILE A 3 11.48 -2.25 -0.14
C ILE A 3 10.86 -3.52 -0.73
N VAL A 4 11.30 -4.71 -0.28
CA VAL A 4 10.75 -6.00 -0.74
C VAL A 4 9.25 -6.10 -0.43
N GLY A 5 8.85 -5.68 0.78
CA GLY A 5 7.44 -5.63 1.17
C GLY A 5 6.63 -4.67 0.30
N LEU A 6 7.14 -3.45 0.06
CA LEU A 6 6.49 -2.45 -0.81
C LEU A 6 6.38 -2.92 -2.27
N VAL A 7 7.42 -3.57 -2.81
CA VAL A 7 7.37 -4.17 -4.16
C VAL A 7 6.30 -5.26 -4.22
N GLY A 8 6.20 -6.12 -3.20
CA GLY A 8 5.15 -7.12 -3.12
C GLY A 8 3.74 -6.52 -3.12
N ILE A 9 3.52 -5.44 -2.36
CA ILE A 9 2.24 -4.72 -2.34
C ILE A 9 1.96 -4.10 -3.72
N ALA A 10 2.95 -3.43 -4.33
CA ALA A 10 2.80 -2.81 -5.66
C ALA A 10 2.45 -3.86 -6.73
N ALA A 11 3.13 -5.00 -6.72
CA ALA A 11 2.86 -6.11 -7.64
C ALA A 11 1.45 -6.67 -7.44
N GLY A 12 1.01 -6.87 -6.19
CA GLY A 12 -0.34 -7.34 -5.86
C GLY A 12 -1.43 -6.36 -6.32
N CYS A 13 -1.26 -5.06 -6.07
CA CYS A 13 -2.21 -4.03 -6.51
C CYS A 13 -2.26 -3.92 -8.04
N THR A 14 -1.12 -3.97 -8.72
CA THR A 14 -1.05 -3.93 -10.19
C THR A 14 -1.71 -5.16 -10.79
N ALA A 15 -1.45 -6.34 -10.24
CA ALA A 15 -2.10 -7.57 -10.66
C ALA A 15 -3.62 -7.48 -10.51
N LEU A 16 -4.13 -7.00 -9.35
CA LEU A 16 -5.56 -6.79 -9.11
C LEU A 16 -6.21 -5.80 -10.09
N ALA A 17 -5.47 -4.74 -10.48
CA ALA A 17 -5.94 -3.79 -11.48
C ALA A 17 -6.07 -4.40 -12.88
N MET A 18 -5.30 -5.45 -13.18
CA MET A 18 -5.22 -6.09 -14.50
C MET A 18 -6.04 -7.38 -14.62
N VAL A 19 -6.52 -7.96 -13.51
CA VAL A 19 -7.30 -9.20 -13.54
C VAL A 19 -8.61 -9.00 -14.31
N PRO A 20 -8.85 -9.75 -15.39
CA PRO A 20 -10.14 -9.75 -16.08
C PRO A 20 -11.24 -10.37 -15.23
N VAL A 21 -12.43 -9.80 -15.27
CA VAL A 21 -13.61 -10.30 -14.55
C VAL A 21 -13.92 -11.77 -14.87
N ALA A 22 -13.50 -12.23 -16.06
CA ALA A 22 -13.70 -13.60 -16.53
C ALA A 22 -12.99 -14.69 -15.69
N PHE A 23 -11.95 -14.33 -14.93
CA PHE A 23 -11.23 -15.29 -14.08
C PHE A 23 -11.96 -15.59 -12.74
N GLY A 24 -13.08 -14.93 -12.50
CA GLY A 24 -13.88 -15.16 -11.31
C GLY A 24 -13.10 -14.96 -10.01
N LEU A 25 -13.58 -15.59 -8.94
CA LEU A 25 -13.01 -15.45 -7.59
C LEU A 25 -11.56 -15.93 -7.50
N ALA A 26 -11.20 -17.01 -8.21
CA ALA A 26 -9.86 -17.58 -8.17
C ALA A 26 -8.78 -16.62 -8.71
N GLY A 27 -9.11 -15.80 -9.72
CA GLY A 27 -8.20 -14.81 -10.27
C GLY A 27 -7.82 -13.70 -9.27
N TYR A 28 -8.69 -13.39 -8.32
CA TYR A 28 -8.45 -12.38 -7.29
C TYR A 28 -7.68 -12.92 -6.08
N LEU A 29 -7.79 -14.22 -5.79
CA LEU A 29 -7.15 -14.81 -4.60
C LEU A 29 -5.63 -14.74 -4.66
N ALA A 30 -5.01 -15.09 -5.78
CA ALA A 30 -3.55 -15.09 -5.90
C ALA A 30 -2.93 -13.69 -5.70
N PRO A 31 -3.39 -12.61 -6.38
CA PRO A 31 -2.91 -11.26 -6.13
C PRO A 31 -3.16 -10.76 -4.71
N ILE A 32 -4.28 -11.13 -4.08
CA ILE A 32 -4.57 -10.77 -2.68
C ILE A 32 -3.56 -11.42 -1.74
N VAL A 33 -3.21 -12.67 -1.95
CA VAL A 33 -2.18 -13.36 -1.15
C VAL A 33 -0.83 -12.64 -1.29
N VAL A 34 -0.40 -12.31 -2.50
CA VAL A 34 0.86 -11.58 -2.75
C VAL A 34 0.84 -10.23 -2.05
N LEU A 35 -0.24 -9.48 -2.16
CA LEU A 35 -0.43 -8.19 -1.49
C LEU A 35 -0.35 -8.34 0.03
N THR A 36 -1.03 -9.32 0.60
CA THR A 36 -1.08 -9.55 2.05
C THR A 36 0.28 -9.94 2.60
N VAL A 37 1.02 -10.82 1.92
CA VAL A 37 2.38 -11.21 2.31
C VAL A 37 3.32 -10.00 2.20
N GLY A 38 3.25 -9.24 1.11
CA GLY A 38 4.03 -8.01 0.95
C GLY A 38 3.75 -7.00 2.07
N TYR A 39 2.49 -6.82 2.45
CA TYR A 39 2.09 -5.95 3.55
C TYR A 39 2.64 -6.44 4.90
N ALA A 40 2.57 -7.73 5.18
CA ALA A 40 3.10 -8.30 6.41
C ALA A 40 4.61 -8.10 6.53
N LEU A 41 5.35 -8.32 5.44
CA LEU A 41 6.80 -8.09 5.38
C LEU A 41 7.16 -6.62 5.57
N PHE A 42 6.42 -5.72 4.89
CA PHE A 42 6.60 -4.27 5.07
C PHE A 42 6.36 -3.84 6.52
N GLN A 43 5.27 -4.30 7.13
CA GLN A 43 4.92 -3.99 8.51
C GLN A 43 6.00 -4.45 9.50
N ALA A 44 6.45 -5.69 9.36
CA ALA A 44 7.49 -6.24 10.24
C ALA A 44 8.80 -5.47 10.11
N ALA A 45 9.26 -5.24 8.89
CA ALA A 45 10.49 -4.51 8.63
C ALA A 45 10.43 -3.05 9.09
N ASN A 46 9.31 -2.37 8.84
CA ASN A 46 9.11 -0.97 9.24
C ASN A 46 9.05 -0.82 10.77
N ASN A 47 8.32 -1.70 11.46
CA ASN A 47 8.27 -1.70 12.92
C ASN A 47 9.65 -1.95 13.53
N THR A 48 10.40 -2.92 13.00
CA THR A 48 11.77 -3.22 13.46
C THR A 48 12.69 -2.04 13.25
N ALA A 49 12.66 -1.40 12.08
CA ALA A 49 13.51 -0.25 11.77
C ALA A 49 13.23 0.94 12.70
N ILE A 50 11.96 1.25 12.95
CA ILE A 50 11.58 2.37 13.81
C ILE A 50 11.96 2.09 15.29
N MET A 51 11.83 0.84 15.73
CA MET A 51 12.12 0.46 17.13
C MET A 51 13.61 0.25 17.41
N ALA A 52 14.46 0.15 16.39
CA ALA A 52 15.88 -0.13 16.55
C ALA A 52 16.61 0.95 17.39
N ASP A 53 16.26 2.22 17.15
CA ASP A 53 16.93 3.36 17.78
C ASP A 53 16.13 3.95 18.98
N VAL A 54 15.05 3.26 19.41
CA VAL A 54 14.18 3.75 20.48
C VAL A 54 14.60 3.18 21.83
N GLY A 55 14.91 4.08 22.77
CA GLY A 55 15.23 3.72 24.15
C GLY A 55 14.06 3.05 24.88
N PRO A 56 14.33 2.22 25.91
CA PRO A 56 13.31 1.46 26.65
C PRO A 56 12.14 2.32 27.14
N ASP A 57 12.44 3.52 27.65
CA ASP A 57 11.46 4.43 28.24
C ASP A 57 10.51 5.07 27.21
N GLN A 58 10.92 5.12 25.94
CA GLN A 58 10.15 5.73 24.84
C GLN A 58 9.39 4.71 23.99
N ARG A 59 9.65 3.42 24.15
CA ARG A 59 9.05 2.37 23.33
C ARG A 59 7.52 2.36 23.35
N GLY A 60 6.94 2.63 24.53
CA GLY A 60 5.48 2.71 24.67
C GLY A 60 4.87 3.86 23.86
N VAL A 61 5.47 5.04 23.93
CA VAL A 61 5.01 6.24 23.22
C VAL A 61 5.15 6.03 21.70
N VAL A 62 6.31 5.59 21.24
CA VAL A 62 6.57 5.36 19.81
C VAL A 62 5.65 4.28 19.25
N SER A 63 5.42 3.20 19.99
CA SER A 63 4.47 2.15 19.60
C SER A 63 3.03 2.68 19.49
N GLY A 64 2.61 3.53 20.43
CA GLY A 64 1.32 4.20 20.39
C GLY A 64 1.18 5.11 19.16
N MET A 65 2.21 5.91 18.86
CA MET A 65 2.24 6.78 17.68
C MET A 65 2.18 5.99 16.37
N LEU A 66 2.91 4.89 16.26
CA LEU A 66 2.87 3.99 15.10
C LEU A 66 1.46 3.42 14.89
N ASN A 67 0.82 2.99 15.97
CA ASN A 67 -0.52 2.43 15.91
C ASN A 67 -1.56 3.49 15.51
N LEU A 68 -1.45 4.70 16.05
CA LEU A 68 -2.31 5.83 15.68
C LEU A 68 -2.13 6.21 14.22
N SER A 69 -0.89 6.35 13.75
CA SER A 69 -0.58 6.65 12.34
C SER A 69 -1.16 5.61 11.39
N ARG A 70 -1.04 4.33 11.75
CA ARG A 70 -1.61 3.21 10.97
C ARG A 70 -3.14 3.30 10.90
N ASN A 71 -3.80 3.53 12.02
CA ASN A 71 -5.26 3.64 12.06
C ASN A 71 -5.77 4.86 11.28
N LEU A 72 -5.11 6.00 11.39
CA LEU A 72 -5.42 7.19 10.59
C LEU A 72 -5.24 6.91 9.09
N GLY A 73 -4.14 6.26 8.71
CA GLY A 73 -3.91 5.83 7.33
C GLY A 73 -4.98 4.88 6.81
N PHE A 74 -5.44 3.95 7.66
CA PHE A 74 -6.48 2.98 7.32
C PHE A 74 -7.83 3.67 7.07
N VAL A 75 -8.24 4.55 7.97
CA VAL A 75 -9.51 5.29 7.86
C VAL A 75 -9.48 6.22 6.65
N THR A 76 -8.40 6.98 6.48
CA THR A 76 -8.25 7.91 5.35
C THR A 76 -8.19 7.15 4.03
N GLY A 77 -7.40 6.07 3.95
CA GLY A 77 -7.28 5.24 2.76
C GLY A 77 -8.60 4.60 2.36
N ALA A 78 -9.32 4.01 3.31
CA ALA A 78 -10.63 3.40 3.06
C ALA A 78 -11.65 4.42 2.57
N SER A 79 -11.67 5.62 3.16
CA SER A 79 -12.58 6.70 2.76
C SER A 79 -12.29 7.22 1.35
N VAL A 80 -11.02 7.48 1.04
CA VAL A 80 -10.59 8.00 -0.27
C VAL A 80 -10.80 6.96 -1.37
N LEU A 81 -10.34 5.72 -1.15
CA LEU A 81 -10.50 4.65 -2.14
C LEU A 81 -11.97 4.25 -2.32
N GLY A 82 -12.75 4.28 -1.25
CA GLY A 82 -14.19 4.06 -1.31
C GLY A 82 -14.92 5.12 -2.13
N ALA A 83 -14.56 6.41 -1.97
CA ALA A 83 -15.10 7.51 -2.78
C ALA A 83 -14.69 7.37 -4.26
N ILE A 84 -13.42 7.02 -4.54
CA ILE A 84 -12.95 6.79 -5.92
C ILE A 84 -13.71 5.63 -6.55
N PHE A 85 -13.91 4.53 -5.82
CA PHE A 85 -14.68 3.39 -6.29
C PHE A 85 -16.12 3.78 -6.61
N ALA A 86 -16.79 4.53 -5.72
CA ALA A 86 -18.15 4.98 -5.91
C ALA A 86 -18.28 5.89 -7.16
N LEU A 87 -17.37 6.85 -7.32
CA LEU A 87 -17.35 7.73 -8.49
C LEU A 87 -17.07 6.96 -9.78
N ALA A 88 -16.09 6.04 -9.77
CA ALA A 88 -15.73 5.27 -10.94
C ALA A 88 -16.83 4.27 -11.36
N SER A 89 -17.58 3.73 -10.39
CA SER A 89 -18.71 2.83 -10.64
C SER A 89 -19.96 3.58 -11.11
N SER A 90 -20.13 4.86 -10.73
CA SER A 90 -21.27 5.70 -11.13
C SER A 90 -21.06 6.46 -12.44
N ALA A 91 -19.82 6.61 -12.89
CA ALA A 91 -19.47 7.25 -14.16
C ALA A 91 -19.82 6.42 -15.41
N GLY A 92 -20.13 5.14 -15.25
CA GLY A 92 -20.77 4.33 -16.28
C GLY A 92 -22.28 4.44 -16.13
N ASP A 93 -22.96 4.89 -17.19
CA ASP A 93 -24.39 5.07 -17.38
C ASP A 93 -25.29 4.67 -16.20
N ILE A 94 -26.09 5.61 -15.69
CA ILE A 94 -27.01 5.46 -14.53
C ILE A 94 -28.01 4.28 -14.68
N GLY A 95 -28.05 3.62 -15.85
CA GLY A 95 -28.88 2.45 -16.14
C GLY A 95 -28.19 1.09 -16.07
N ALA A 96 -26.86 1.03 -16.01
CA ALA A 96 -26.10 -0.21 -16.04
C ALA A 96 -25.40 -0.51 -14.71
N ALA A 97 -26.17 -0.70 -13.65
CA ALA A 97 -25.66 -1.34 -12.43
C ALA A 97 -25.31 -2.82 -12.70
N GLY A 98 -24.38 -3.06 -13.66
CA GLY A 98 -23.96 -4.37 -14.11
C GLY A 98 -22.55 -4.72 -13.69
N PRO A 99 -22.13 -6.00 -13.83
CA PRO A 99 -20.78 -6.48 -13.50
C PRO A 99 -19.66 -5.67 -14.14
N ALA A 100 -19.92 -5.03 -15.30
CA ALA A 100 -18.94 -4.21 -16.02
C ALA A 100 -18.60 -2.90 -15.29
N ALA A 101 -19.60 -2.20 -14.71
CA ALA A 101 -19.38 -0.96 -13.94
C ALA A 101 -18.61 -1.27 -12.64
N PHE A 102 -18.94 -2.38 -11.98
CA PHE A 102 -18.20 -2.84 -10.80
C PHE A 102 -16.73 -3.14 -11.15
N GLY A 103 -16.50 -3.86 -12.27
CA GLY A 103 -15.15 -4.16 -12.75
C GLY A 103 -14.33 -2.91 -13.10
N ALA A 104 -14.95 -1.89 -13.69
CA ALA A 104 -14.31 -0.61 -13.97
C ALA A 104 -13.93 0.12 -12.68
N GLY A 105 -14.83 0.18 -11.71
CA GLY A 105 -14.57 0.77 -10.38
C GLY A 105 -13.41 0.10 -9.67
N MET A 106 -13.38 -1.23 -9.66
CA MET A 106 -12.26 -2.02 -9.10
C MET A 106 -10.93 -1.69 -9.76
N ARG A 107 -10.87 -1.71 -11.10
CA ARG A 107 -9.64 -1.42 -11.86
C ARG A 107 -9.08 -0.05 -11.55
N ILE A 108 -9.92 0.98 -11.54
CA ILE A 108 -9.51 2.37 -11.26
C ILE A 108 -9.03 2.48 -9.81
N THR A 109 -9.76 1.93 -8.86
CA THR A 109 -9.38 1.96 -7.44
C THR A 109 -8.03 1.29 -7.18
N PHE A 110 -7.81 0.10 -7.73
CA PHE A 110 -6.53 -0.59 -7.58
C PHE A 110 -5.40 0.06 -8.38
N ALA A 111 -5.68 0.69 -9.52
CA ALA A 111 -4.68 1.46 -10.26
C ALA A 111 -4.23 2.71 -9.46
N VAL A 112 -5.15 3.41 -8.81
CA VAL A 112 -4.83 4.55 -7.92
C VAL A 112 -4.03 4.07 -6.71
N ALA A 113 -4.43 2.96 -6.09
CA ALA A 113 -3.69 2.37 -4.98
C ALA A 113 -2.26 1.97 -5.39
N ALA A 114 -2.09 1.33 -6.55
CA ALA A 114 -0.78 1.00 -7.10
C ALA A 114 0.08 2.25 -7.34
N GLY A 115 -0.49 3.32 -7.88
CA GLY A 115 0.19 4.59 -8.07
C GLY A 115 0.68 5.22 -6.76
N LEU A 116 -0.15 5.19 -5.72
CA LEU A 116 0.25 5.67 -4.38
C LEU A 116 1.37 4.84 -3.77
N ILE A 117 1.37 3.53 -3.99
CA ILE A 117 2.43 2.65 -3.50
C ILE A 117 3.73 2.87 -4.27
N VAL A 118 3.69 3.09 -5.58
CA VAL A 118 4.86 3.45 -6.39
C VAL A 118 5.46 4.77 -5.90
N LEU A 119 4.63 5.76 -5.57
CA LEU A 119 5.07 7.01 -4.96
C LEU A 119 5.75 6.77 -3.61
N ALA A 120 5.16 5.95 -2.76
CA ALA A 120 5.74 5.58 -1.46
C ALA A 120 7.09 4.84 -1.63
N LEU A 121 7.21 3.95 -2.63
CA LEU A 121 8.46 3.30 -3.01
C LEU A 121 9.53 4.29 -3.44
N ALA A 122 9.18 5.26 -4.27
CA ALA A 122 10.10 6.29 -4.72
C ALA A 122 10.62 7.13 -3.53
N ILE A 123 9.74 7.52 -2.61
CA ILE A 123 10.12 8.24 -1.39
C ILE A 123 11.03 7.40 -0.51
N ALA A 124 10.71 6.12 -0.29
CA ALA A 124 11.51 5.21 0.51
C ALA A 124 12.90 5.03 -0.09
N PHE A 125 13.00 4.85 -1.40
CA PHE A 125 14.27 4.70 -2.11
C PHE A 125 15.15 5.95 -2.03
N VAL A 126 14.56 7.14 -2.22
CA VAL A 126 15.27 8.41 -2.09
C VAL A 126 15.79 8.62 -0.67
N ASN A 127 15.01 8.23 0.34
CA ASN A 127 15.40 8.38 1.74
C ASN A 127 16.54 7.43 2.11
N GLU A 128 16.52 6.20 1.61
CA GLU A 128 17.57 5.19 1.84
C GLU A 128 18.89 5.60 1.17
N THR A 129 18.85 6.15 -0.05
CA THR A 129 20.05 6.65 -0.73
C THR A 129 20.64 7.90 -0.06
N ARG A 130 19.83 8.74 0.58
CA ARG A 130 20.32 9.89 1.37
C ARG A 130 20.99 9.44 2.66
N SER A 131 20.44 8.47 3.36
CA SER A 131 20.99 7.91 4.59
C SER A 131 22.39 7.31 4.38
N VAL A 132 22.57 6.55 3.30
CA VAL A 132 23.87 5.96 2.94
C VAL A 132 24.92 7.05 2.61
N ARG A 133 24.52 8.14 1.94
CA ARG A 133 25.42 9.24 1.62
C ARG A 133 25.89 10.02 2.85
N MET A 134 25.02 10.25 3.83
CA MET A 134 25.37 10.97 5.06
C MET A 134 26.29 10.14 5.98
N GLY A 135 26.12 8.82 6.03
CA GLY A 135 27.00 7.92 6.78
C GLY A 135 28.43 7.92 6.23
N HIS A 136 28.61 8.02 4.91
CA HIS A 136 29.94 8.02 4.28
C HIS A 136 30.69 9.36 4.41
N SER A 137 29.99 10.46 4.70
CA SER A 137 30.59 11.79 4.93
C SER A 137 31.04 12.01 6.37
N ALA A 138 30.66 11.16 7.31
CA ALA A 138 31.04 11.24 8.71
C ALA A 138 32.31 10.45 9.04
N ASP A 139 32.73 9.54 8.16
CA ASP A 139 33.93 8.71 8.32
C ASP A 139 35.17 9.24 7.56
N ASN A 140 35.12 10.45 6.98
CA ASN A 140 36.24 11.15 6.36
C ASN A 140 36.52 12.49 7.06
#